data_b798d4f06a40ebdf8a97c7a1d720738c
#
_entry.id   b798d4f06a40ebdf8a97c7a1d720738c
#
_cell.length_a   1.000
_cell.length_b   1.000
_cell.length_c   1.000
_cell.angle_alpha   90.00
_cell.angle_beta   90.00
_cell.angle_gamma   90.00
#
_symmetry.space_group_name_H-M   'P 1'
#
loop_
_entity.id
_entity.type
_entity.pdbx_description
1 polymer ?
#
loop_
_entity_poly.entity_id
_entity_poly.type
_entity_poly.pdbx_seq_one_letter_code
_entity_poly.pdbx_strand_id
1 'polypeptide(L)'
;GAYASFRSTLSAQPDRVATGLTREKWLLLLLRELDYGRVPTTQGGHMTAGADGDVRQYPVSHKWADVPIHLMGWGVDLDRRTEGVAGAARAPQAMVQEFLNRSDDHLWALLSNGRVLRMLRDSSALVGQAYLEFDLEAMFDGELFSDFVALYTMCHQSRLERLPGEE
;
A
#
# COMPACT_ATOMS: atom_id res chain seq x y z
N GLY A 1 -4.66 -6.93 -20.75
CA GLY A 1 -3.81 -6.01 -20.05
C GLY A 1 -3.04 -6.66 -18.90
N ALA A 2 -2.31 -5.88 -18.17
CA ALA A 2 -1.45 -6.35 -17.08
C ALA A 2 -2.21 -7.12 -16.01
N TYR A 3 -3.38 -6.62 -15.61
CA TYR A 3 -4.20 -7.27 -14.60
C TYR A 3 -4.67 -8.67 -15.04
N ALA A 4 -5.17 -8.81 -16.25
CA ALA A 4 -5.64 -10.10 -16.77
C ALA A 4 -4.50 -11.11 -16.87
N SER A 5 -3.33 -10.67 -17.35
CA SER A 5 -2.13 -11.50 -17.40
C SER A 5 -1.66 -11.94 -16.01
N PHE A 6 -1.65 -11.02 -15.06
CA PHE A 6 -1.35 -11.33 -13.65
C PHE A 6 -2.30 -12.37 -13.09
N ARG A 7 -3.63 -12.20 -13.27
CA ARG A 7 -4.64 -13.13 -12.75
C ARG A 7 -4.49 -14.52 -13.35
N SER A 8 -4.16 -14.60 -14.63
CA SER A 8 -3.90 -15.88 -15.30
C SER A 8 -2.69 -16.59 -14.69
N THR A 9 -1.59 -15.87 -14.49
CA THR A 9 -0.39 -16.43 -13.87
C THR A 9 -0.65 -16.84 -12.41
N LEU A 10 -1.40 -16.02 -11.68
CA LEU A 10 -1.76 -16.29 -10.28
C LEU A 10 -2.55 -17.58 -10.15
N SER A 11 -3.50 -17.84 -11.06
CA SER A 11 -4.31 -19.05 -11.05
C SER A 11 -3.50 -20.33 -11.23
N ALA A 12 -2.33 -20.23 -11.89
CA ALA A 12 -1.44 -21.37 -12.13
C ALA A 12 -0.40 -21.55 -11.00
N GLN A 13 -0.37 -20.64 -10.03
CA GLN A 13 0.60 -20.67 -8.94
C GLN A 13 0.14 -21.51 -7.75
N PRO A 14 1.02 -22.37 -7.20
CA PRO A 14 0.73 -23.05 -5.94
C PRO A 14 0.86 -22.14 -4.71
N ASP A 15 1.61 -21.04 -4.82
CA ASP A 15 1.81 -20.09 -3.73
C ASP A 15 0.55 -19.24 -3.52
N ARG A 16 -0.08 -19.40 -2.35
CA ARG A 16 -1.32 -18.69 -2.01
C ARG A 16 -1.09 -17.24 -1.63
N VAL A 17 0.09 -16.90 -1.13
CA VAL A 17 0.44 -15.53 -0.72
C VAL A 17 0.84 -14.72 -1.94
N ALA A 18 1.69 -15.26 -2.80
CA ALA A 18 2.09 -14.69 -4.08
C ALA A 18 2.63 -13.25 -3.98
N THR A 19 3.46 -12.97 -2.97
CA THR A 19 3.97 -11.61 -2.71
C THR A 19 4.75 -11.05 -3.90
N GLY A 20 5.75 -11.78 -4.39
CA GLY A 20 6.59 -11.32 -5.50
C GLY A 20 5.79 -11.09 -6.77
N LEU A 21 4.96 -12.07 -7.13
CA LEU A 21 4.12 -11.99 -8.32
C LEU A 21 3.17 -10.79 -8.27
N THR A 22 2.49 -10.59 -7.13
CA THR A 22 1.56 -9.48 -6.94
C THR A 22 2.25 -8.13 -7.08
N ARG A 23 3.43 -7.98 -6.48
CA ARG A 23 4.21 -6.74 -6.57
C ARG A 23 4.68 -6.47 -7.99
N GLU A 24 5.37 -7.43 -8.60
CA GLU A 24 6.08 -7.23 -9.88
C GLU A 24 5.16 -7.19 -11.09
N LYS A 25 4.11 -8.02 -11.09
CA LYS A 25 3.24 -8.17 -12.26
C LYS A 25 1.92 -7.43 -12.16
N TRP A 26 1.63 -6.84 -11.00
CA TRP A 26 0.39 -6.09 -10.83
C TRP A 26 0.61 -4.73 -10.16
N LEU A 27 0.94 -4.68 -8.87
CA LEU A 27 0.91 -3.45 -8.10
C LEU A 27 1.92 -2.39 -8.56
N LEU A 28 3.15 -2.78 -8.87
CA LEU A 28 4.15 -1.81 -9.35
C LEU A 28 3.78 -1.26 -10.73
N LEU A 29 3.10 -2.04 -11.55
CA LEU A 29 2.58 -1.58 -12.84
C LEU A 29 1.40 -0.61 -12.64
N LEU A 30 0.50 -0.90 -11.70
CA LEU A 30 -0.60 0.00 -11.35
C LEU A 30 -0.06 1.34 -10.84
N LEU A 31 0.91 1.32 -9.96
CA LEU A 31 1.52 2.55 -9.43
C LEU A 31 2.19 3.37 -10.53
N ARG A 32 2.77 2.71 -11.52
CA ARG A 32 3.32 3.41 -12.69
C ARG A 32 2.21 4.14 -13.46
N GLU A 33 1.06 3.48 -13.65
CA GLU A 33 -0.10 4.12 -14.30
C GLU A 33 -0.66 5.30 -13.50
N LEU A 34 -0.44 5.30 -12.17
CA LEU A 34 -0.80 6.42 -11.31
C LEU A 34 0.30 7.48 -11.20
N ASP A 35 1.28 7.41 -12.11
CA ASP A 35 2.41 8.34 -12.27
C ASP A 35 3.42 8.36 -11.11
N TYR A 36 3.46 7.30 -10.29
CA TYR A 36 4.52 7.16 -9.28
C TYR A 36 5.89 6.86 -9.89
N GLY A 37 5.93 6.37 -11.14
CA GLY A 37 7.16 5.92 -11.75
C GLY A 37 7.73 4.71 -11.00
N ARG A 38 9.02 4.76 -10.68
CA ARG A 38 9.67 3.70 -9.92
C ARG A 38 9.39 3.87 -8.43
N VAL A 39 8.91 2.80 -7.80
CA VAL A 39 8.69 2.74 -6.35
C VAL A 39 9.69 1.76 -5.75
N PRO A 40 10.77 2.26 -5.12
CA PRO A 40 11.79 1.38 -4.56
C PRO A 40 11.34 0.74 -3.25
N THR A 41 11.98 -0.38 -2.91
CA THR A 41 11.88 -0.98 -1.59
C THR A 41 12.52 -0.07 -0.53
N THR A 42 12.02 -0.15 0.69
CA THR A 42 12.63 0.56 1.82
C THR A 42 13.99 -0.02 2.14
N GLN A 43 14.89 0.84 2.62
CA GLN A 43 16.22 0.41 3.03
C GLN A 43 16.13 -0.48 4.26
N GLY A 44 16.69 -1.67 4.17
CA GLY A 44 16.63 -2.65 5.25
C GLY A 44 15.26 -3.26 5.47
N GLY A 45 14.27 -2.96 4.61
CA GLY A 45 12.92 -3.52 4.69
C GLY A 45 12.04 -2.87 5.74
N HIS A 46 12.37 -1.67 6.24
CA HIS A 46 11.59 -1.00 7.28
C HIS A 46 11.68 0.52 7.19
N MET A 47 10.76 1.18 7.87
CA MET A 47 10.80 2.61 8.17
C MET A 47 10.71 2.79 9.69
N THR A 48 11.20 3.92 10.20
CA THR A 48 11.18 4.20 11.63
C THR A 48 10.24 5.34 11.96
N ALA A 49 9.59 5.27 13.10
CA ALA A 49 8.76 6.34 13.63
C ALA A 49 8.75 6.31 15.15
N GLY A 50 8.48 7.46 15.75
CA GLY A 50 8.38 7.63 17.18
C GLY A 50 9.23 8.78 17.69
N ALA A 51 8.97 9.18 18.95
CA ALA A 51 9.72 10.21 19.63
C ALA A 51 11.03 9.67 20.21
N ASP A 52 11.92 10.59 20.61
CA ASP A 52 13.19 10.26 21.26
C ASP A 52 12.99 9.27 22.40
N GLY A 53 13.76 8.18 22.39
CA GLY A 53 13.68 7.12 23.40
C GLY A 53 12.61 6.07 23.15
N ASP A 54 11.74 6.26 22.15
CA ASP A 54 10.70 5.29 21.78
C ASP A 54 10.54 5.22 20.26
N VAL A 55 11.67 5.14 19.55
CA VAL A 55 11.68 4.95 18.11
C VAL A 55 11.52 3.47 17.80
N ARG A 56 10.59 3.13 16.91
CA ARG A 56 10.30 1.75 16.50
C ARG A 56 10.49 1.58 15.01
N GLN A 57 10.82 0.34 14.62
CA GLN A 57 10.90 -0.07 13.22
C GLN A 57 9.56 -0.67 12.79
N TYR A 58 9.13 -0.28 11.59
CA TYR A 58 7.89 -0.76 10.98
C TYR A 58 8.23 -1.38 9.63
N PRO A 59 7.85 -2.65 9.38
CA PRO A 59 8.24 -3.38 8.18
C PRO A 59 7.45 -2.93 6.94
N VAL A 60 7.49 -1.65 6.63
CA VAL A 60 6.89 -1.07 5.43
C VAL A 60 7.76 -1.45 4.23
N SER A 61 7.17 -2.06 3.21
CA SER A 61 7.92 -2.68 2.11
C SER A 61 8.55 -1.70 1.13
N HIS A 62 7.86 -0.63 0.82
CA HIS A 62 8.26 0.34 -0.21
C HIS A 62 8.01 1.75 0.26
N LYS A 63 8.65 2.70 -0.41
CA LYS A 63 8.33 4.12 -0.26
C LYS A 63 8.50 4.85 -1.57
N TRP A 64 7.72 5.88 -1.78
CA TRP A 64 7.86 6.82 -2.88
C TRP A 64 8.07 8.20 -2.28
N ALA A 65 9.24 8.82 -2.58
CA ALA A 65 9.69 9.96 -1.78
C ALA A 65 9.60 9.62 -0.29
N ASP A 66 8.83 10.31 0.50
CA ASP A 66 8.61 10.00 1.92
C ASP A 66 7.28 9.29 2.19
N VAL A 67 6.53 8.94 1.14
CA VAL A 67 5.24 8.26 1.29
C VAL A 67 5.45 6.76 1.49
N PRO A 68 5.04 6.19 2.62
CA PRO A 68 5.09 4.75 2.80
C PRO A 68 4.08 4.05 1.87
N ILE A 69 4.54 3.01 1.21
CA ILE A 69 3.73 2.19 0.31
C ILE A 69 3.98 0.74 0.68
N HIS A 70 3.00 0.12 1.34
CA HIS A 70 3.13 -1.24 1.83
C HIS A 70 2.37 -2.20 0.92
N LEU A 71 3.13 -3.05 0.22
CA LEU A 71 2.60 -3.95 -0.80
C LEU A 71 2.68 -5.39 -0.33
N MET A 72 1.53 -6.03 -0.20
CA MET A 72 1.39 -7.42 0.20
C MET A 72 0.97 -8.29 -0.98
N GLY A 73 1.03 -9.59 -0.80
CA GLY A 73 0.56 -10.56 -1.79
C GLY A 73 -0.95 -10.70 -1.80
N TRP A 74 -1.46 -11.21 -2.92
CA TRP A 74 -2.89 -11.40 -3.17
C TRP A 74 -3.60 -12.22 -2.09
N GLY A 75 -2.91 -13.20 -1.51
CA GLY A 75 -3.46 -14.06 -0.47
C GLY A 75 -3.39 -13.51 0.94
N VAL A 76 -2.92 -12.27 1.13
CA VAL A 76 -2.79 -11.65 2.45
C VAL A 76 -4.04 -10.85 2.77
N ASP A 77 -4.66 -11.13 3.92
CA ASP A 77 -5.71 -10.29 4.47
C ASP A 77 -5.08 -9.09 5.17
N LEU A 78 -5.42 -7.88 4.74
CA LEU A 78 -4.83 -6.66 5.28
C LEU A 78 -5.22 -6.38 6.74
N ASP A 79 -6.29 -6.98 7.22
CA ASP A 79 -6.83 -6.76 8.56
C ASP A 79 -6.44 -7.86 9.55
N ARG A 80 -5.62 -8.82 9.10
CA ARG A 80 -5.17 -9.93 9.93
C ARG A 80 -3.68 -10.18 9.76
N ARG A 81 -3.06 -10.73 10.79
CA ARG A 81 -1.69 -11.21 10.66
C ARG A 81 -1.63 -12.47 9.80
N THR A 82 -0.55 -12.63 9.06
CA THR A 82 -0.22 -13.87 8.35
C THR A 82 1.14 -14.34 8.82
N GLU A 83 1.16 -15.45 9.55
CA GLU A 83 2.39 -16.00 10.10
C GLU A 83 3.37 -16.36 9.00
N GLY A 84 4.66 -16.03 9.20
CA GLY A 84 5.72 -16.36 8.26
C GLY A 84 5.79 -15.46 7.03
N VAL A 85 4.94 -14.43 6.93
CA VAL A 85 4.95 -13.49 5.81
C VAL A 85 5.55 -12.17 6.24
N ALA A 86 6.64 -11.77 5.59
CA ALA A 86 7.30 -10.49 5.87
C ALA A 86 6.33 -9.32 5.64
N GLY A 87 6.26 -8.42 6.60
CA GLY A 87 5.35 -7.27 6.54
C GLY A 87 3.91 -7.57 6.98
N ALA A 88 3.60 -8.82 7.34
CA ALA A 88 2.29 -9.25 7.81
C ALA A 88 2.35 -10.02 9.14
N ALA A 89 3.46 -9.94 9.86
CA ALA A 89 3.59 -10.53 11.21
C ALA A 89 2.59 -9.88 12.18
N ARG A 90 2.26 -8.63 11.98
CA ARG A 90 1.06 -7.96 12.49
C ARG A 90 0.10 -7.72 11.33
N ALA A 91 -1.18 -7.47 11.62
CA ALA A 91 -2.12 -7.06 10.58
C ALA A 91 -1.55 -5.85 9.82
N PRO A 92 -1.39 -5.91 8.50
CA PRO A 92 -0.78 -4.82 7.73
C PRO A 92 -1.47 -3.46 7.95
N GLN A 93 -2.80 -3.44 8.00
CA GLN A 93 -3.56 -2.21 8.28
C GLN A 93 -3.15 -1.58 9.61
N ALA A 94 -3.11 -2.36 10.68
CA ALA A 94 -2.77 -1.87 12.00
C ALA A 94 -1.32 -1.37 12.06
N MET A 95 -0.40 -2.08 11.43
CA MET A 95 1.00 -1.71 11.40
C MET A 95 1.24 -0.38 10.70
N VAL A 96 0.68 -0.20 9.50
CA VAL A 96 0.86 1.03 8.73
C VAL A 96 0.16 2.21 9.39
N GLN A 97 -1.03 1.99 9.95
CA GLN A 97 -1.75 3.04 10.67
C GLN A 97 -0.97 3.51 11.91
N GLU A 98 -0.40 2.59 12.67
CA GLU A 98 0.43 2.95 13.83
C GLU A 98 1.67 3.74 13.39
N PHE A 99 2.32 3.31 12.30
CA PHE A 99 3.45 4.06 11.74
C PHE A 99 3.06 5.51 11.44
N LEU A 100 1.96 5.73 10.75
CA LEU A 100 1.48 7.08 10.44
C LEU A 100 1.18 7.89 11.69
N ASN A 101 0.50 7.29 12.64
CA ASN A 101 0.09 7.98 13.87
C ASN A 101 1.28 8.35 14.78
N ARG A 102 2.37 7.63 14.66
CA ARG A 102 3.61 7.88 15.42
C ARG A 102 4.63 8.71 14.65
N SER A 103 4.40 8.95 13.37
CA SER A 103 5.30 9.72 12.51
C SER A 103 4.86 11.18 12.44
N ASP A 104 5.78 12.11 12.70
CA ASP A 104 5.51 13.53 12.53
C ASP A 104 5.69 13.98 11.07
N ASP A 105 6.35 13.16 10.25
CA ASP A 105 6.77 13.52 8.89
C ASP A 105 5.86 12.96 7.80
N HIS A 106 4.92 12.08 8.15
CA HIS A 106 4.10 11.35 7.18
C HIS A 106 2.62 11.54 7.46
N LEU A 107 1.88 12.00 6.44
CA LEU A 107 0.43 12.18 6.55
C LEU A 107 -0.35 11.06 5.86
N TRP A 108 0.21 10.48 4.82
CA TRP A 108 -0.47 9.53 3.94
C TRP A 108 0.34 8.28 3.75
N ALA A 109 -0.34 7.17 3.52
CA ALA A 109 0.25 5.91 3.10
C ALA A 109 -0.66 5.19 2.12
N LEU A 110 -0.05 4.35 1.28
CA LEU A 110 -0.78 3.39 0.45
C LEU A 110 -0.53 1.99 0.99
N LEU A 111 -1.58 1.18 0.99
CA LEU A 111 -1.55 -0.21 1.43
C LEU A 111 -2.36 -1.06 0.47
N SER A 112 -1.78 -2.13 -0.05
CA SER A 112 -2.49 -3.00 -1.00
C SER A 112 -2.02 -4.44 -0.92
N ASN A 113 -2.92 -5.36 -1.22
CA ASN A 113 -2.63 -6.76 -1.51
C ASN A 113 -2.95 -7.13 -2.96
N GLY A 114 -3.21 -6.14 -3.82
CA GLY A 114 -3.61 -6.35 -5.20
C GLY A 114 -5.11 -6.50 -5.41
N ARG A 115 -5.85 -6.93 -4.38
CA ARG A 115 -7.33 -7.07 -4.42
C ARG A 115 -7.99 -5.76 -4.05
N VAL A 116 -7.43 -5.08 -3.05
CA VAL A 116 -7.88 -3.78 -2.61
C VAL A 116 -6.67 -2.85 -2.51
N LEU A 117 -6.92 -1.56 -2.69
CA LEU A 117 -5.94 -0.51 -2.43
C LEU A 117 -6.55 0.44 -1.40
N ARG A 118 -5.82 0.66 -0.31
CA ARG A 118 -6.22 1.60 0.74
C ARG A 118 -5.30 2.81 0.75
N MET A 119 -5.91 3.99 0.86
CA MET A 119 -5.20 5.23 1.14
C MET A 119 -5.46 5.59 2.60
N LEU A 120 -4.42 5.51 3.41
CA LEU A 120 -4.50 5.77 4.85
C LEU A 120 -4.03 7.18 5.14
N ARG A 121 -4.63 7.80 6.16
CA ARG A 121 -4.21 9.08 6.69
C ARG A 121 -3.85 8.94 8.16
N ASP A 122 -2.94 9.80 8.64
CA ASP A 122 -2.72 9.97 10.06
C ASP A 122 -4.06 10.28 10.74
N SER A 123 -4.42 9.46 11.72
CA SER A 123 -5.68 9.55 12.44
C SER A 123 -5.48 9.73 13.95
N SER A 124 -4.30 10.20 14.35
CA SER A 124 -3.96 10.34 15.78
C SER A 124 -4.94 11.24 16.55
N ALA A 125 -5.58 12.19 15.86
CA ALA A 125 -6.58 13.08 16.44
C ALA A 125 -8.03 12.55 16.31
N LEU A 126 -8.22 11.38 15.68
CA LEU A 126 -9.53 10.79 15.43
C LEU A 126 -9.67 9.46 16.17
N VAL A 127 -10.90 9.11 16.51
CA VAL A 127 -11.21 7.80 17.07
C VAL A 127 -11.52 6.84 15.92
N GLY A 128 -10.74 5.75 15.81
CA GLY A 128 -10.92 4.74 14.79
C GLY A 128 -9.98 4.87 13.59
N GLN A 129 -10.26 4.11 12.56
CA GLN A 129 -9.45 4.05 11.34
C GLN A 129 -9.99 5.01 10.29
N ALA A 130 -9.10 5.78 9.65
CA ALA A 130 -9.45 6.68 8.57
C ALA A 130 -8.71 6.27 7.29
N TYR A 131 -9.40 5.55 6.42
CA TYR A 131 -8.87 5.19 5.11
C TYR A 131 -9.95 5.14 4.05
N LEU A 132 -9.54 5.38 2.80
CA LEU A 132 -10.35 5.10 1.62
C LEU A 132 -9.92 3.75 1.06
N GLU A 133 -10.88 2.95 0.62
CA GLU A 133 -10.60 1.66 0.01
C GLU A 133 -11.18 1.60 -1.40
N PHE A 134 -10.35 1.11 -2.33
CA PHE A 134 -10.75 0.82 -3.69
C PHE A 134 -10.69 -0.69 -3.91
N ASP A 135 -11.80 -1.27 -4.37
CA ASP A 135 -11.89 -2.68 -4.73
C ASP A 135 -11.31 -2.89 -6.13
N LEU A 136 -10.00 -3.15 -6.19
CA LEU A 136 -9.30 -3.33 -7.46
C LEU A 136 -9.79 -4.57 -8.21
N GLU A 137 -10.09 -5.65 -7.48
CA GLU A 137 -10.56 -6.90 -8.08
C GLU A 137 -11.88 -6.67 -8.82
N ALA A 138 -12.85 -6.06 -8.15
CA ALA A 138 -14.14 -5.76 -8.77
C ALA A 138 -14.00 -4.77 -9.93
N MET A 139 -13.16 -3.75 -9.74
CA MET A 139 -12.93 -2.70 -10.74
C MET A 139 -12.32 -3.25 -12.03
N PHE A 140 -11.28 -4.06 -11.93
CA PHE A 140 -10.57 -4.56 -13.09
C PHE A 140 -11.21 -5.82 -13.69
N ASP A 141 -11.85 -6.67 -12.89
CA ASP A 141 -12.66 -7.79 -13.39
C ASP A 141 -13.89 -7.29 -14.15
N GLY A 142 -14.52 -6.23 -13.64
CA GLY A 142 -15.71 -5.65 -14.24
C GLY A 142 -15.46 -4.57 -15.29
N GLU A 143 -14.20 -4.21 -15.54
CA GLU A 143 -13.82 -3.09 -16.42
C GLU A 143 -14.60 -1.80 -16.10
N LEU A 144 -14.72 -1.47 -14.81
CA LEU A 144 -15.49 -0.31 -14.32
C LEU A 144 -14.68 0.98 -14.50
N PHE A 145 -14.81 1.58 -15.67
CA PHE A 145 -14.04 2.76 -16.06
C PHE A 145 -14.26 3.96 -15.12
N SER A 146 -15.49 4.19 -14.69
CA SER A 146 -15.79 5.30 -13.77
C SER A 146 -15.05 5.13 -12.41
N ASP A 147 -14.95 3.91 -11.92
CA ASP A 147 -14.25 3.61 -10.69
C ASP A 147 -12.73 3.79 -10.86
N PHE A 148 -12.21 3.45 -12.06
CA PHE A 148 -10.82 3.72 -12.40
C PHE A 148 -10.52 5.23 -12.40
N VAL A 149 -11.42 6.05 -12.92
CA VAL A 149 -11.27 7.51 -12.88
C VAL A 149 -11.22 8.01 -11.44
N ALA A 150 -12.08 7.49 -10.57
CA ALA A 150 -12.06 7.85 -9.14
C ALA A 150 -10.74 7.43 -8.49
N LEU A 151 -10.26 6.20 -8.74
CA LEU A 151 -8.97 5.72 -8.28
C LEU A 151 -7.84 6.63 -8.74
N TYR A 152 -7.77 6.93 -10.04
CA TYR A 152 -6.74 7.79 -10.62
C TYR A 152 -6.77 9.18 -9.98
N THR A 153 -7.94 9.77 -9.85
CA THR A 153 -8.10 11.10 -9.30
C THR A 153 -7.66 11.17 -7.83
N MET A 154 -8.02 10.18 -7.02
CA MET A 154 -7.74 10.18 -5.57
C MET A 154 -6.33 9.71 -5.24
N CYS A 155 -5.80 8.76 -6.00
CA CYS A 155 -4.53 8.10 -5.68
C CYS A 155 -3.38 8.49 -6.59
N HIS A 156 -3.60 9.37 -7.56
CA HIS A 156 -2.52 9.89 -8.40
C HIS A 156 -1.42 10.49 -7.51
N GLN A 157 -0.16 10.34 -7.93
CA GLN A 157 1.00 10.77 -7.14
C GLN A 157 0.91 12.24 -6.68
N SER A 158 0.30 13.11 -7.48
CA SER A 158 0.17 14.54 -7.15
C SER A 158 -0.67 14.80 -5.90
N ARG A 159 -1.50 13.82 -5.47
CA ARG A 159 -2.32 13.96 -4.26
C ARG A 159 -1.52 13.70 -2.98
N LEU A 160 -0.40 13.00 -3.10
CA LEU A 160 0.44 12.62 -1.97
C LEU A 160 1.74 13.41 -1.93
N GLU A 161 2.03 14.17 -2.99
CA GLU A 161 3.20 15.01 -3.09
C GLU A 161 3.05 16.25 -2.21
N ARG A 162 4.07 16.55 -1.40
CA ARG A 162 4.12 17.81 -0.67
C ARG A 162 4.35 18.96 -1.63
N LEU A 163 3.51 19.99 -1.54
CA LEU A 163 3.74 21.21 -2.28
C LEU A 163 4.93 21.99 -1.66
N PRO A 164 5.73 22.71 -2.50
CA PRO A 164 6.79 23.55 -1.99
C PRO A 164 6.24 24.54 -0.96
N GLY A 165 6.81 24.54 0.26
CA GLY A 165 6.40 25.41 1.35
C GLY A 165 5.37 24.83 2.33
N GLU A 166 4.90 23.62 2.12
CA GLU A 166 4.10 22.86 3.09
C GLU A 166 5.04 22.05 3.99
N GLU A 167 5.62 22.70 4.97
CA GLU A 167 6.43 22.06 6.00
C GLU A 167 5.66 21.94 7.32
#